data_eab265ddad4da565845ebbcb1d089d6e
#
_entry.id   eab265ddad4da565845ebbcb1d089d6e
#
_cell.length_a   1.000
_cell.length_b   1.000
_cell.length_c   1.000
_cell.angle_alpha   90.00
_cell.angle_beta   90.00
_cell.angle_gamma   90.00
#
_symmetry.space_group_name_H-M   'P 1'
#
loop_
_entity.id
_entity.type
_entity.pdbx_description
1 polymer ?
#
loop_
_entity_poly.entity_id
_entity_poly.type
_entity_poly.pdbx_seq_one_letter_code
_entity_poly.pdbx_strand_id
1 'polypeptide(L)'
;MENNLTTDVLQYQLALTLLPGVGDITAKNLVGYCGGAEAIFKEKQQALLKIPNVGQIVADKIKNGKEQSLKRAEEEIRFIEKNKIKPLFFTSDQYPKRLKACNDSPIMIFVKGNGNLNPEKCIAFVGTRKASDYGKTTTEKLIADLAETDGMMIVSGLAFGIDITAHKASLKCKIPTAGIVAHGLDTLYPAEHRNTAEKMQAEGAVISEFMSKTNADKENFPKRNRIIAGMADAVVVVESGIKGGGNNFVSVTVRQNPNL
;
A
#
# COMPACT_ATOMS: atom_id res chain seq x y z
N MET A 1 -5.59 5.80 23.10
CA MET A 1 -5.37 4.41 23.54
C MET A 1 -4.65 3.71 22.40
N GLU A 2 -3.35 3.46 22.54
CA GLU A 2 -2.60 2.64 21.58
C GLU A 2 -3.17 1.22 21.70
N ASN A 3 -3.82 0.75 20.64
CA ASN A 3 -4.13 -0.68 20.48
C ASN A 3 -2.80 -1.42 20.35
N ASN A 4 -2.21 -1.83 21.46
CA ASN A 4 -1.16 -2.84 21.45
C ASN A 4 -1.80 -4.14 20.93
N LEU A 5 -1.72 -4.34 19.60
CA LEU A 5 -1.95 -5.66 19.01
C LEU A 5 -1.03 -6.62 19.75
N THR A 6 -1.60 -7.63 20.38
CA THR A 6 -0.76 -8.70 20.95
C THR A 6 0.05 -9.29 19.80
N THR A 7 1.30 -9.64 20.05
CA THR A 7 2.21 -10.24 19.04
C THR A 7 1.54 -11.40 18.32
N ASP A 8 0.70 -12.15 19.01
CA ASP A 8 -0.06 -13.28 18.48
C ASP A 8 -1.07 -12.85 17.40
N VAL A 9 -1.84 -11.77 17.62
CA VAL A 9 -2.81 -11.28 16.65
C VAL A 9 -2.12 -10.81 15.38
N LEU A 10 -1.02 -10.07 15.52
CA LEU A 10 -0.22 -9.61 14.39
C LEU A 10 0.35 -10.78 13.59
N GLN A 11 0.83 -11.83 14.27
CA GLN A 11 1.36 -13.02 13.61
C GLN A 11 0.32 -13.67 12.69
N TYR A 12 -0.92 -13.85 13.16
CA TYR A 12 -2.00 -14.41 12.33
C TYR A 12 -2.40 -13.48 11.18
N GLN A 13 -2.41 -12.16 11.40
CA GLN A 13 -2.70 -11.19 10.35
C GLN A 13 -1.64 -11.24 9.23
N LEU A 14 -0.36 -11.29 9.61
CA LEU A 14 0.75 -11.46 8.66
C LEU A 14 0.70 -12.80 7.96
N ALA A 15 0.51 -13.89 8.70
CA ALA A 15 0.42 -15.23 8.14
C ALA A 15 -0.71 -15.35 7.11
N LEU A 16 -1.84 -14.66 7.31
CA LEU A 16 -2.96 -14.64 6.36
C LEU A 16 -2.55 -14.09 4.99
N THR A 17 -1.68 -13.07 4.93
CA THR A 17 -1.17 -12.51 3.66
C THR A 17 -0.27 -13.49 2.90
N LEU A 18 0.25 -14.50 3.57
CA LEU A 18 1.20 -15.49 3.03
C LEU A 18 0.54 -16.79 2.56
N LEU A 19 -0.75 -16.97 2.83
CA LEU A 19 -1.45 -18.19 2.46
C LEU A 19 -1.56 -18.30 0.93
N PRO A 20 -1.01 -19.36 0.32
CA PRO A 20 -1.04 -19.53 -1.12
C PRO A 20 -2.46 -19.56 -1.69
N GLY A 21 -2.75 -18.72 -2.69
CA GLY A 21 -4.06 -18.65 -3.34
C GLY A 21 -5.15 -17.97 -2.53
N VAL A 22 -4.81 -17.33 -1.42
CA VAL A 22 -5.67 -16.43 -0.66
C VAL A 22 -5.28 -15.00 -1.02
N GLY A 23 -6.01 -14.39 -1.94
CA GLY A 23 -5.85 -12.98 -2.28
C GLY A 23 -6.63 -12.08 -1.31
N ASP A 24 -6.43 -10.74 -1.43
CA ASP A 24 -7.03 -9.77 -0.51
C ASP A 24 -8.56 -9.91 -0.35
N ILE A 25 -9.29 -10.10 -1.46
CA ILE A 25 -10.75 -10.27 -1.42
C ILE A 25 -11.16 -11.52 -0.64
N THR A 26 -10.49 -12.65 -0.91
CA THR A 26 -10.76 -13.91 -0.20
C THR A 26 -10.40 -13.79 1.28
N ALA A 27 -9.28 -13.14 1.59
CA ALA A 27 -8.83 -12.92 2.95
C ALA A 27 -9.82 -12.05 3.76
N LYS A 28 -10.35 -10.96 3.15
CA LYS A 28 -11.38 -10.13 3.79
C LYS A 28 -12.65 -10.93 4.08
N ASN A 29 -13.10 -11.76 3.15
CA ASN A 29 -14.24 -12.64 3.36
C ASN A 29 -13.98 -13.63 4.50
N LEU A 30 -12.83 -14.29 4.50
CA LEU A 30 -12.44 -15.21 5.58
C LEU A 30 -12.47 -14.52 6.95
N VAL A 31 -11.88 -13.31 7.06
CA VAL A 31 -11.87 -12.52 8.30
C VAL A 31 -13.29 -12.19 8.73
N GLY A 32 -14.16 -11.76 7.80
CA GLY A 32 -15.55 -11.42 8.09
C GLY A 32 -16.37 -12.62 8.58
N TYR A 33 -16.21 -13.79 7.97
CA TYR A 33 -16.96 -14.99 8.34
C TYR A 33 -16.43 -15.69 9.60
N CYS A 34 -15.12 -15.71 9.81
CA CYS A 34 -14.50 -16.38 10.96
C CYS A 34 -14.39 -15.46 12.19
N GLY A 35 -14.58 -14.14 12.03
CA GLY A 35 -14.46 -13.19 13.13
C GLY A 35 -13.04 -12.71 13.43
N GLY A 36 -12.05 -13.02 12.58
CA GLY A 36 -10.67 -12.55 12.72
C GLY A 36 -9.65 -13.45 12.05
N ALA A 37 -8.41 -12.95 11.93
CA ALA A 37 -7.34 -13.70 11.28
C ALA A 37 -6.98 -14.98 12.06
N GLU A 38 -6.87 -14.90 13.38
CA GLU A 38 -6.55 -16.04 14.23
C GLU A 38 -7.58 -17.19 14.08
N ALA A 39 -8.87 -16.84 14.05
CA ALA A 39 -9.94 -17.82 13.94
C ALA A 39 -9.85 -18.64 12.64
N ILE A 40 -9.41 -18.04 11.52
CA ILE A 40 -9.20 -18.72 10.24
C ILE A 40 -8.22 -19.89 10.41
N PHE A 41 -7.15 -19.68 11.16
CA PHE A 41 -6.11 -20.69 11.38
C PHE A 41 -6.52 -21.79 12.38
N LYS A 42 -7.55 -21.54 13.18
CA LYS A 42 -8.12 -22.50 14.15
C LYS A 42 -9.32 -23.24 13.58
N GLU A 43 -9.91 -22.76 12.48
CA GLU A 43 -11.15 -23.28 11.94
C GLU A 43 -10.96 -24.65 11.27
N LYS A 44 -12.01 -25.47 11.34
CA LYS A 44 -12.06 -26.78 10.65
C LYS A 44 -12.28 -26.56 9.16
N GLN A 45 -11.63 -27.39 8.34
CA GLN A 45 -11.74 -27.31 6.88
C GLN A 45 -13.20 -27.32 6.38
N GLN A 46 -14.06 -28.14 6.99
CA GLN A 46 -15.49 -28.23 6.64
C GLN A 46 -16.25 -26.92 6.89
N ALA A 47 -15.85 -26.11 7.86
CA ALA A 47 -16.42 -24.80 8.10
C ALA A 47 -15.92 -23.77 7.09
N LEU A 48 -14.63 -23.80 6.74
CA LEU A 48 -14.08 -22.95 5.69
C LEU A 48 -14.77 -23.16 4.34
N LEU A 49 -15.15 -24.38 3.99
CA LEU A 49 -15.87 -24.71 2.75
C LEU A 49 -17.29 -24.13 2.67
N LYS A 50 -17.87 -23.68 3.79
CA LYS A 50 -19.18 -23.01 3.81
C LYS A 50 -19.08 -21.51 3.51
N ILE A 51 -17.86 -20.97 3.47
CA ILE A 51 -17.63 -19.55 3.20
C ILE A 51 -17.71 -19.31 1.68
N PRO A 52 -18.47 -18.30 1.20
CA PRO A 52 -18.56 -18.00 -0.22
C PRO A 52 -17.17 -17.77 -0.87
N ASN A 53 -16.98 -18.35 -2.04
CA ASN A 53 -15.73 -18.33 -2.80
C ASN A 53 -14.52 -19.05 -2.15
N VAL A 54 -14.76 -19.85 -1.10
CA VAL A 54 -13.76 -20.74 -0.53
C VAL A 54 -14.06 -22.17 -0.98
N GLY A 55 -13.46 -22.58 -2.08
CA GLY A 55 -13.53 -23.96 -2.57
C GLY A 55 -12.49 -24.87 -1.92
N GLN A 56 -12.55 -26.17 -2.24
CA GLN A 56 -11.66 -27.21 -1.71
C GLN A 56 -10.18 -26.81 -1.83
N ILE A 57 -9.76 -26.31 -3.00
CA ILE A 57 -8.37 -25.91 -3.26
C ILE A 57 -7.89 -24.83 -2.27
N VAL A 58 -8.73 -23.84 -1.98
CA VAL A 58 -8.38 -22.76 -1.04
C VAL A 58 -8.30 -23.30 0.38
N ALA A 59 -9.27 -24.11 0.79
CA ALA A 59 -9.30 -24.72 2.12
C ALA A 59 -8.09 -25.65 2.35
N ASP A 60 -7.68 -26.44 1.34
CA ASP A 60 -6.48 -27.28 1.40
C ASP A 60 -5.20 -26.44 1.52
N LYS A 61 -5.10 -25.34 0.76
CA LYS A 61 -3.96 -24.43 0.83
C LYS A 61 -3.85 -23.72 2.19
N ILE A 62 -4.97 -23.32 2.79
CA ILE A 62 -4.99 -22.76 4.15
C ILE A 62 -4.45 -23.79 5.14
N LYS A 63 -4.96 -25.02 5.10
CA LYS A 63 -4.54 -26.08 5.99
C LYS A 63 -3.05 -26.40 5.84
N ASN A 64 -2.58 -26.59 4.62
CA ASN A 64 -1.22 -27.04 4.34
C ASN A 64 -0.18 -25.89 4.44
N GLY A 65 -0.59 -24.65 4.20
CA GLY A 65 0.30 -23.47 4.26
C GLY A 65 0.42 -22.87 5.66
N LYS A 66 -0.38 -23.29 6.63
CA LYS A 66 -0.50 -22.68 7.95
C LYS A 66 0.84 -22.55 8.68
N GLU A 67 1.55 -23.65 8.85
CA GLU A 67 2.80 -23.68 9.63
C GLU A 67 3.89 -22.81 9.01
N GLN A 68 4.10 -22.93 7.69
CA GLN A 68 5.07 -22.13 6.97
C GLN A 68 4.74 -20.64 7.02
N SER A 69 3.46 -20.28 6.87
CA SER A 69 3.01 -18.88 6.93
C SER A 69 3.23 -18.27 8.32
N LEU A 70 2.93 -19.00 9.39
CA LEU A 70 3.16 -18.55 10.76
C LEU A 70 4.66 -18.35 11.05
N LYS A 71 5.50 -19.31 10.62
CA LYS A 71 6.95 -19.18 10.79
C LYS A 71 7.51 -17.95 10.05
N ARG A 72 7.09 -17.71 8.80
CA ARG A 72 7.52 -16.53 8.04
C ARG A 72 7.01 -15.23 8.66
N ALA A 73 5.79 -15.24 9.24
CA ALA A 73 5.23 -14.10 9.95
C ALA A 73 6.07 -13.71 11.18
N GLU A 74 6.60 -14.67 11.94
CA GLU A 74 7.52 -14.38 13.05
C GLU A 74 8.81 -13.68 12.60
N GLU A 75 9.36 -14.08 11.45
CA GLU A 75 10.53 -13.40 10.87
C GLU A 75 10.19 -11.94 10.53
N GLU A 76 8.99 -11.73 9.97
CA GLU A 76 8.53 -10.40 9.60
C GLU A 76 8.28 -9.52 10.82
N ILE A 77 7.73 -10.05 11.91
CA ILE A 77 7.54 -9.31 13.17
C ILE A 77 8.89 -8.78 13.67
N ARG A 78 9.91 -9.63 13.72
CA ARG A 78 11.27 -9.20 14.13
C ARG A 78 11.83 -8.09 13.22
N PHE A 79 11.57 -8.17 11.93
CA PHE A 79 11.97 -7.14 10.97
C PHE A 79 11.22 -5.82 11.19
N ILE A 80 9.90 -5.87 11.38
CA ILE A 80 9.00 -4.73 11.64
C ILE A 80 9.46 -3.97 12.89
N GLU A 81 9.66 -4.69 13.99
CA GLU A 81 10.09 -4.12 15.28
C GLU A 81 11.46 -3.45 15.15
N LYS A 82 12.45 -4.16 14.60
CA LYS A 82 13.82 -3.63 14.42
C LYS A 82 13.85 -2.36 13.57
N ASN A 83 12.97 -2.24 12.58
CA ASN A 83 12.99 -1.12 11.62
C ASN A 83 11.93 -0.06 11.92
N LYS A 84 11.21 -0.15 13.05
CA LYS A 84 10.13 0.78 13.45
C LYS A 84 9.09 0.97 12.35
N ILE A 85 8.68 -0.13 11.73
CA ILE A 85 7.64 -0.17 10.70
C ILE A 85 6.30 -0.40 11.40
N LYS A 86 5.25 0.30 10.98
CA LYS A 86 3.89 0.12 11.47
C LYS A 86 3.13 -0.78 10.49
N PRO A 87 2.79 -2.03 10.87
CA PRO A 87 1.89 -2.86 10.09
C PRO A 87 0.45 -2.40 10.36
N LEU A 88 -0.30 -2.10 9.30
CA LEU A 88 -1.70 -1.71 9.41
C LEU A 88 -2.56 -2.74 8.68
N PHE A 89 -3.32 -3.50 9.45
CA PHE A 89 -4.32 -4.43 8.93
C PHE A 89 -5.58 -3.67 8.53
N PHE A 90 -6.32 -4.12 7.54
CA PHE A 90 -7.46 -3.40 6.95
C PHE A 90 -8.60 -3.10 7.96
N THR A 91 -8.63 -3.77 9.11
CA THR A 91 -9.59 -3.50 10.19
C THR A 91 -9.11 -2.43 11.16
N SER A 92 -7.84 -2.01 11.08
CA SER A 92 -7.29 -0.97 11.95
C SER A 92 -7.91 0.40 11.65
N ASP A 93 -8.14 1.21 12.70
CA ASP A 93 -8.64 2.58 12.56
C ASP A 93 -7.60 3.51 11.89
N GLN A 94 -6.31 3.15 11.95
CA GLN A 94 -5.23 3.90 11.29
C GLN A 94 -5.06 3.54 9.81
N TYR A 95 -5.73 2.48 9.34
CA TYR A 95 -5.68 2.11 7.92
C TYR A 95 -6.32 3.21 7.07
N PRO A 96 -5.73 3.58 5.90
CA PRO A 96 -6.26 4.66 5.07
C PRO A 96 -7.72 4.41 4.68
N LYS A 97 -8.62 5.32 5.09
CA LYS A 97 -10.07 5.16 4.89
C LYS A 97 -10.45 5.09 3.41
N ARG A 98 -9.79 5.92 2.57
CA ARG A 98 -9.99 5.91 1.11
C ARG A 98 -9.61 4.55 0.52
N LEU A 99 -8.44 4.05 0.88
CA LEU A 99 -7.97 2.74 0.44
C LEU A 99 -8.87 1.61 0.96
N LYS A 100 -9.35 1.69 2.19
CA LYS A 100 -10.29 0.71 2.78
C LYS A 100 -11.59 0.59 1.99
N ALA A 101 -12.05 1.68 1.37
CA ALA A 101 -13.25 1.70 0.55
C ALA A 101 -13.08 0.96 -0.79
N CYS A 102 -11.84 0.68 -1.22
CA CYS A 102 -11.57 -0.06 -2.45
C CYS A 102 -11.72 -1.56 -2.23
N ASN A 103 -12.46 -2.24 -3.10
CA ASN A 103 -12.69 -3.69 -2.99
C ASN A 103 -11.40 -4.50 -3.01
N ASP A 104 -10.43 -4.08 -3.83
CA ASP A 104 -9.14 -4.73 -4.02
C ASP A 104 -8.02 -4.17 -3.13
N SER A 105 -8.36 -3.39 -2.11
CA SER A 105 -7.36 -2.88 -1.17
C SER A 105 -6.63 -4.03 -0.45
N PRO A 106 -5.31 -3.89 -0.21
CA PRO A 106 -4.55 -4.92 0.49
C PRO A 106 -5.05 -5.12 1.92
N ILE A 107 -5.04 -6.34 2.41
CA ILE A 107 -5.41 -6.62 3.80
C ILE A 107 -4.38 -6.13 4.81
N MET A 108 -3.15 -5.89 4.35
CA MET A 108 -2.04 -5.41 5.17
C MET A 108 -1.22 -4.38 4.38
N ILE A 109 -0.86 -3.28 5.01
CA ILE A 109 0.16 -2.36 4.53
C ILE A 109 1.22 -2.14 5.61
N PHE A 110 2.44 -1.94 5.18
CA PHE A 110 3.61 -1.63 6.01
C PHE A 110 3.96 -0.18 5.84
N VAL A 111 4.04 0.57 6.94
CA VAL A 111 4.20 2.02 6.93
C VAL A 111 5.47 2.41 7.68
N LYS A 112 6.36 3.14 7.02
CA LYS A 112 7.54 3.73 7.63
C LYS A 112 7.44 5.25 7.54
N GLY A 113 7.21 5.90 8.67
CA GLY A 113 6.99 7.34 8.79
C GLY A 113 5.91 7.69 9.79
N ASN A 114 5.71 9.00 9.99
CA ASN A 114 4.85 9.55 11.04
C ASN A 114 3.61 10.29 10.49
N GLY A 115 3.44 10.34 9.15
CA GLY A 115 2.36 11.07 8.52
C GLY A 115 0.98 10.52 8.86
N ASN A 116 0.00 11.42 8.91
CA ASN A 116 -1.41 11.05 8.97
C ASN A 116 -1.85 10.52 7.61
N LEU A 117 -2.18 9.23 7.51
CA LEU A 117 -2.62 8.59 6.27
C LEU A 117 -4.11 8.82 5.96
N ASN A 118 -4.81 9.57 6.81
CA ASN A 118 -6.20 9.99 6.61
C ASN A 118 -6.30 11.52 6.56
N PRO A 119 -5.57 12.21 5.64
CA PRO A 119 -5.64 13.66 5.49
C PRO A 119 -7.03 14.07 5.01
N GLU A 120 -7.38 15.35 5.16
CA GLU A 120 -8.63 15.90 4.63
C GLU A 120 -8.70 15.82 3.11
N LYS A 121 -7.55 16.07 2.45
CA LYS A 121 -7.40 16.07 0.99
C LYS A 121 -6.17 15.26 0.60
N CYS A 122 -6.31 14.43 -0.41
CA CYS A 122 -5.22 13.59 -0.89
C CYS A 122 -5.20 13.55 -2.42
N ILE A 123 -4.10 13.97 -3.03
CA ILE A 123 -3.95 13.99 -4.48
C ILE A 123 -2.75 13.12 -4.88
N ALA A 124 -2.98 12.22 -5.83
CA ALA A 124 -1.92 11.43 -6.43
C ALA A 124 -1.32 12.14 -7.66
N PHE A 125 0.00 12.21 -7.72
CA PHE A 125 0.73 12.66 -8.91
C PHE A 125 1.46 11.48 -9.51
N VAL A 126 1.24 11.24 -10.80
CA VAL A 126 1.84 10.12 -11.54
C VAL A 126 2.23 10.55 -12.95
N GLY A 127 3.17 9.81 -13.55
CA GLY A 127 3.57 10.08 -14.91
C GLY A 127 4.73 9.24 -15.40
N THR A 128 5.34 9.70 -16.48
CA THR A 128 6.48 9.01 -17.09
C THR A 128 7.70 9.00 -16.16
N ARG A 129 8.48 7.92 -16.24
CA ARG A 129 9.80 7.82 -15.59
C ARG A 129 10.87 8.71 -16.26
N LYS A 130 10.66 9.12 -17.52
CA LYS A 130 11.51 10.02 -18.29
C LYS A 130 10.79 11.35 -18.50
N ALA A 131 10.55 12.06 -17.40
CA ALA A 131 9.85 13.34 -17.44
C ALA A 131 10.66 14.38 -18.22
N SER A 132 9.97 15.10 -19.10
CA SER A 132 10.51 16.29 -19.76
C SER A 132 10.69 17.44 -18.75
N ASP A 133 11.43 18.48 -19.13
CA ASP A 133 11.56 19.65 -18.25
C ASP A 133 10.22 20.38 -18.10
N TYR A 134 9.36 20.35 -19.13
CA TYR A 134 7.99 20.83 -19.04
C TYR A 134 7.18 20.02 -18.02
N GLY A 135 7.23 18.69 -18.04
CA GLY A 135 6.53 17.83 -17.09
C GLY A 135 6.99 18.08 -15.65
N LYS A 136 8.30 18.23 -15.42
CA LYS A 136 8.87 18.57 -14.10
C LYS A 136 8.37 19.94 -13.61
N THR A 137 8.52 20.98 -14.43
CA THR A 137 8.09 22.35 -14.08
C THR A 137 6.59 22.41 -13.82
N THR A 138 5.79 21.73 -14.63
CA THR A 138 4.33 21.63 -14.43
C THR A 138 4.00 20.95 -13.10
N THR A 139 4.67 19.85 -12.77
CA THR A 139 4.48 19.16 -11.48
C THR A 139 4.82 20.08 -10.31
N GLU A 140 5.95 20.75 -10.36
CA GLU A 140 6.41 21.67 -9.31
C GLU A 140 5.44 22.84 -9.12
N LYS A 141 4.95 23.43 -10.22
CA LYS A 141 3.98 24.52 -10.18
C LYS A 141 2.66 24.09 -9.57
N LEU A 142 2.07 22.97 -10.04
CA LEU A 142 0.82 22.46 -9.52
C LEU A 142 0.89 22.17 -8.02
N ILE A 143 1.99 21.59 -7.55
CA ILE A 143 2.19 21.30 -6.12
C ILE A 143 2.39 22.59 -5.31
N ALA A 144 3.07 23.59 -5.87
CA ALA A 144 3.21 24.89 -5.22
C ALA A 144 1.86 25.60 -5.09
N ASP A 145 1.01 25.54 -6.12
CA ASP A 145 -0.34 26.12 -6.09
C ASP A 145 -1.23 25.39 -5.04
N LEU A 146 -1.03 24.09 -4.83
CA LEU A 146 -1.74 23.31 -3.81
C LEU A 146 -1.26 23.58 -2.38
N ALA A 147 -0.09 24.21 -2.19
CA ALA A 147 0.49 24.43 -0.86
C ALA A 147 -0.33 25.42 0.00
N GLU A 148 -1.19 26.22 -0.61
CA GLU A 148 -2.12 27.10 0.09
C GLU A 148 -3.33 26.36 0.67
N THR A 149 -3.46 25.06 0.38
CA THR A 149 -4.59 24.24 0.79
C THR A 149 -4.25 23.45 2.05
N ASP A 150 -4.88 23.74 3.16
CA ASP A 150 -4.72 23.03 4.42
C ASP A 150 -5.19 21.56 4.32
N GLY A 151 -4.59 20.69 5.14
CA GLY A 151 -4.97 19.29 5.24
C GLY A 151 -4.63 18.44 4.01
N MET A 152 -3.74 18.94 3.14
CA MET A 152 -3.31 18.27 1.91
C MET A 152 -2.22 17.25 2.15
N MET A 153 -2.29 16.11 1.44
CA MET A 153 -1.20 15.16 1.26
C MET A 153 -1.02 14.82 -0.22
N ILE A 154 0.21 14.72 -0.65
CA ILE A 154 0.54 14.23 -2.00
C ILE A 154 0.98 12.77 -1.92
N VAL A 155 0.43 11.94 -2.81
CA VAL A 155 0.76 10.51 -2.91
C VAL A 155 1.38 10.23 -4.27
N SER A 156 2.42 9.41 -4.33
CA SER A 156 3.03 8.97 -5.58
C SER A 156 3.81 7.65 -5.38
N GLY A 157 4.49 7.19 -6.43
CA GLY A 157 5.16 5.90 -6.44
C GLY A 157 6.65 5.90 -6.13
N LEU A 158 7.24 7.03 -5.81
CA LEU A 158 8.68 7.17 -5.56
C LEU A 158 9.56 6.69 -6.74
N ALA A 159 9.01 6.57 -7.95
CA ALA A 159 9.73 6.20 -9.17
C ALA A 159 10.50 7.40 -9.74
N PHE A 160 11.34 7.15 -10.75
CA PHE A 160 11.96 8.23 -11.54
C PHE A 160 10.91 9.11 -12.21
N GLY A 161 11.31 10.33 -12.62
CA GLY A 161 10.50 11.27 -13.40
C GLY A 161 9.46 12.00 -12.56
N ILE A 162 8.19 11.93 -12.92
CA ILE A 162 7.11 12.70 -12.27
C ILE A 162 6.99 12.36 -10.78
N ASP A 163 7.06 11.09 -10.41
CA ASP A 163 6.87 10.66 -9.02
C ASP A 163 7.88 11.34 -8.08
N ILE A 164 9.17 11.24 -8.38
CA ILE A 164 10.21 11.85 -7.54
C ILE A 164 10.15 13.37 -7.56
N THR A 165 9.76 13.97 -8.70
CA THR A 165 9.56 15.41 -8.80
C THR A 165 8.45 15.86 -7.86
N ALA A 166 7.33 15.12 -7.84
CA ALA A 166 6.21 15.41 -6.95
C ALA A 166 6.63 15.34 -5.47
N HIS A 167 7.35 14.30 -5.06
CA HIS A 167 7.82 14.19 -3.67
C HIS A 167 8.78 15.33 -3.28
N LYS A 168 9.73 15.69 -4.15
CA LYS A 168 10.66 16.80 -3.90
C LYS A 168 9.96 18.14 -3.82
N ALA A 169 8.99 18.39 -4.70
CA ALA A 169 8.18 19.62 -4.68
C ALA A 169 7.35 19.69 -3.40
N SER A 170 6.70 18.60 -3.00
CA SER A 170 5.92 18.53 -1.75
C SER A 170 6.78 18.84 -0.52
N LEU A 171 7.98 18.23 -0.43
CA LEU A 171 8.92 18.52 0.66
C LEU A 171 9.36 19.98 0.69
N LYS A 172 9.61 20.58 -0.49
CA LYS A 172 9.97 22.01 -0.62
C LYS A 172 8.84 22.92 -0.16
N CYS A 173 7.59 22.56 -0.46
CA CYS A 173 6.39 23.30 -0.09
C CYS A 173 5.84 22.90 1.31
N LYS A 174 6.53 22.03 2.05
CA LYS A 174 6.10 21.52 3.37
C LYS A 174 4.73 20.83 3.34
N ILE A 175 4.36 20.22 2.23
CA ILE A 175 3.16 19.39 2.12
C ILE A 175 3.56 17.95 2.48
N PRO A 176 2.88 17.29 3.44
CA PRO A 176 3.09 15.88 3.71
C PRO A 176 2.98 15.03 2.44
N THR A 177 3.87 14.06 2.28
CA THR A 177 3.87 13.22 1.08
C THR A 177 4.14 11.75 1.39
N ALA A 178 3.38 10.85 0.77
CA ALA A 178 3.52 9.41 0.94
C ALA A 178 3.95 8.72 -0.36
N GLY A 179 5.04 7.96 -0.27
CA GLY A 179 5.59 7.18 -1.38
C GLY A 179 5.17 5.71 -1.27
N ILE A 180 4.39 5.23 -2.24
CA ILE A 180 4.01 3.81 -2.27
C ILE A 180 5.04 3.06 -3.10
N VAL A 181 5.64 2.00 -2.54
CA VAL A 181 6.70 1.24 -3.23
C VAL A 181 6.23 -0.17 -3.61
N ALA A 182 6.89 -0.78 -4.60
CA ALA A 182 6.54 -2.08 -5.17
C ALA A 182 7.47 -3.22 -4.71
N HIS A 183 7.98 -3.10 -3.49
CA HIS A 183 8.95 -4.02 -2.87
C HIS A 183 8.85 -3.95 -1.35
N GLY A 184 9.52 -4.85 -0.64
CA GLY A 184 9.60 -4.81 0.82
C GLY A 184 10.38 -3.59 1.33
N LEU A 185 10.07 -3.15 2.56
CA LEU A 185 10.73 -1.97 3.17
C LEU A 185 12.15 -2.24 3.71
N ASP A 186 12.70 -3.43 3.46
CA ASP A 186 14.10 -3.80 3.71
C ASP A 186 15.06 -3.23 2.65
N THR A 187 14.53 -2.90 1.48
CA THR A 187 15.28 -2.27 0.38
C THR A 187 14.61 -0.96 -0.03
N LEU A 188 15.28 -0.21 -0.90
CA LEU A 188 14.69 0.96 -1.55
C LEU A 188 15.06 0.98 -3.02
N TYR A 189 14.05 1.03 -3.88
CA TYR A 189 14.21 1.15 -5.32
C TYR A 189 13.34 2.31 -5.86
N PRO A 190 13.94 3.25 -6.62
CA PRO A 190 15.37 3.38 -6.91
C PRO A 190 16.21 3.81 -5.69
N ALA A 191 17.44 3.31 -5.56
CA ALA A 191 18.30 3.60 -4.41
C ALA A 191 18.68 5.10 -4.31
N GLU A 192 18.73 5.79 -5.45
CA GLU A 192 19.00 7.23 -5.57
C GLU A 192 17.95 8.11 -4.86
N HIS A 193 16.78 7.57 -4.61
CA HIS A 193 15.70 8.29 -3.95
C HIS A 193 15.73 8.17 -2.40
N ARG A 194 16.74 7.50 -1.84
CA ARG A 194 16.87 7.25 -0.38
C ARG A 194 16.75 8.50 0.46
N ASN A 195 17.50 9.54 0.13
CA ASN A 195 17.45 10.81 0.88
C ASN A 195 16.05 11.46 0.86
N THR A 196 15.34 11.38 -0.28
CA THR A 196 13.97 11.87 -0.37
C THR A 196 13.04 11.02 0.48
N ALA A 197 13.14 9.68 0.39
CA ALA A 197 12.34 8.75 1.17
C ALA A 197 12.53 8.93 2.69
N GLU A 198 13.75 9.21 3.14
CA GLU A 198 14.05 9.48 4.56
C GLU A 198 13.40 10.80 5.02
N LYS A 199 13.52 11.87 4.23
CA LYS A 199 12.89 13.17 4.55
C LYS A 199 11.37 13.10 4.60
N MET A 200 10.76 12.32 3.73
CA MET A 200 9.30 12.12 3.69
C MET A 200 8.75 11.52 5.00
N GLN A 201 9.53 10.74 5.72
CA GLN A 201 9.07 10.01 6.91
C GLN A 201 8.76 10.92 8.11
N ALA A 202 9.22 12.17 8.11
CA ALA A 202 8.97 13.10 9.20
C ALA A 202 7.48 13.45 9.34
N GLU A 203 6.83 13.83 8.25
CA GLU A 203 5.43 14.27 8.20
C GLU A 203 4.59 13.46 7.19
N GLY A 204 5.22 12.55 6.46
CA GLY A 204 4.63 11.63 5.52
C GLY A 204 5.05 10.19 5.80
N ALA A 205 5.16 9.38 4.74
CA ALA A 205 5.50 7.97 4.88
C ALA A 205 6.10 7.35 3.61
N VAL A 206 6.75 6.20 3.78
CA VAL A 206 6.97 5.22 2.71
C VAL A 206 6.11 3.99 3.04
N ILE A 207 5.31 3.54 2.09
CA ILE A 207 4.28 2.52 2.27
C ILE A 207 4.50 1.38 1.28
N SER A 208 4.29 0.15 1.75
CA SER A 208 4.31 -1.04 0.91
C SER A 208 3.21 -2.03 1.31
N GLU A 209 2.69 -2.80 0.37
CA GLU A 209 1.88 -3.99 0.66
C GLU A 209 2.73 -5.26 0.74
N PHE A 210 4.01 -5.16 0.37
CA PHE A 210 4.91 -6.29 0.29
C PHE A 210 5.74 -6.46 1.57
N MET A 211 5.86 -7.69 2.04
CA MET A 211 6.76 -8.02 3.15
C MET A 211 8.23 -7.85 2.78
N SER A 212 9.08 -7.81 3.78
CA SER A 212 10.55 -7.83 3.60
C SER A 212 10.98 -9.00 2.71
N LYS A 213 12.11 -8.85 2.03
CA LYS A 213 12.67 -9.81 1.05
C LYS A 213 11.86 -9.90 -0.26
N THR A 214 10.91 -8.98 -0.50
CA THR A 214 10.22 -8.86 -1.80
C THR A 214 10.95 -7.86 -2.67
N ASN A 215 11.40 -8.28 -3.84
CA ASN A 215 12.11 -7.44 -4.81
C ASN A 215 11.16 -6.51 -5.60
N ALA A 216 11.73 -5.49 -6.23
CA ALA A 216 11.01 -4.56 -7.12
C ALA A 216 10.79 -5.19 -8.52
N ASP A 217 10.08 -6.32 -8.56
CA ASP A 217 9.79 -7.05 -9.79
C ASP A 217 8.75 -6.31 -10.65
N LYS A 218 8.83 -6.48 -11.98
CA LYS A 218 7.98 -5.74 -12.93
C LYS A 218 6.48 -5.90 -12.66
N GLU A 219 6.06 -7.08 -12.24
CA GLU A 219 4.66 -7.41 -11.91
C GLU A 219 4.13 -6.73 -10.66
N ASN A 220 4.99 -6.26 -9.76
CA ASN A 220 4.59 -5.59 -8.52
C ASN A 220 4.22 -4.12 -8.73
N PHE A 221 4.74 -3.47 -9.79
CA PHE A 221 4.42 -2.07 -10.06
C PHE A 221 2.93 -1.83 -10.41
N PRO A 222 2.29 -2.63 -11.29
CA PRO A 222 0.84 -2.51 -11.52
C PRO A 222 0.01 -2.80 -10.27
N LYS A 223 0.39 -3.80 -9.46
CA LYS A 223 -0.28 -4.12 -8.20
C LYS A 223 -0.24 -2.92 -7.25
N ARG A 224 0.94 -2.31 -7.05
CA ARG A 224 1.14 -1.14 -6.23
C ARG A 224 0.31 0.07 -6.69
N ASN A 225 0.16 0.26 -8.01
CA ASN A 225 -0.53 1.44 -8.55
C ASN A 225 -1.97 1.58 -8.06
N ARG A 226 -2.67 0.48 -7.81
CA ARG A 226 -4.03 0.50 -7.22
C ARG A 226 -4.05 1.16 -5.84
N ILE A 227 -2.96 1.04 -5.08
CA ILE A 227 -2.86 1.65 -3.74
C ILE A 227 -2.69 3.16 -3.87
N ILE A 228 -1.86 3.64 -4.82
CA ILE A 228 -1.71 5.07 -5.09
C ILE A 228 -3.07 5.69 -5.44
N ALA A 229 -3.79 5.09 -6.39
CA ALA A 229 -5.10 5.56 -6.80
C ALA A 229 -6.14 5.45 -5.66
N GLY A 230 -6.13 4.34 -4.92
CA GLY A 230 -7.07 4.09 -3.82
C GLY A 230 -6.85 4.97 -2.59
N MET A 231 -5.68 5.57 -2.42
CA MET A 231 -5.42 6.52 -1.33
C MET A 231 -5.81 7.95 -1.67
N ALA A 232 -6.06 8.28 -2.92
CA ALA A 232 -6.25 9.65 -3.39
C ALA A 232 -7.71 9.99 -3.69
N ASP A 233 -8.09 11.26 -3.51
CA ASP A 233 -9.36 11.82 -3.97
C ASP A 233 -9.34 12.07 -5.48
N ALA A 234 -8.15 12.40 -6.03
CA ALA A 234 -7.93 12.63 -7.45
C ALA A 234 -6.53 12.16 -7.88
N VAL A 235 -6.42 11.77 -9.14
CA VAL A 235 -5.14 11.37 -9.75
C VAL A 235 -4.79 12.35 -10.87
N VAL A 236 -3.66 13.02 -10.73
CA VAL A 236 -3.10 13.91 -11.74
C VAL A 236 -2.05 13.16 -12.55
N VAL A 237 -2.33 12.94 -13.83
CA VAL A 237 -1.40 12.35 -14.79
C VAL A 237 -0.72 13.52 -15.54
N VAL A 238 0.50 13.87 -15.16
CA VAL A 238 1.18 15.04 -15.71
C VAL A 238 1.71 14.79 -17.12
N GLU A 239 2.36 13.67 -17.31
CA GLU A 239 2.97 13.29 -18.58
C GLU A 239 2.96 11.77 -18.72
N SER A 240 2.46 11.26 -19.82
CA SER A 240 2.44 9.81 -20.11
C SER A 240 2.60 9.58 -21.60
N GLY A 241 3.42 8.58 -21.96
CA GLY A 241 3.45 8.07 -23.34
C GLY A 241 2.21 7.16 -23.60
N ILE A 242 1.84 7.02 -24.87
CA ILE A 242 0.68 6.23 -25.32
C ILE A 242 0.71 4.77 -24.79
N LYS A 243 1.90 4.22 -24.57
CA LYS A 243 2.14 2.88 -23.97
C LYS A 243 2.74 2.96 -22.57
N GLY A 244 2.67 4.12 -21.90
CA GLY A 244 3.33 4.35 -20.60
C GLY A 244 2.49 3.92 -19.41
N GLY A 245 3.12 3.89 -18.23
CA GLY A 245 2.51 3.52 -16.95
C GLY A 245 1.32 4.41 -16.54
N GLY A 246 1.19 5.64 -17.07
CA GLY A 246 0.06 6.53 -16.83
C GLY A 246 -1.28 5.93 -17.25
N ASN A 247 -1.32 5.16 -18.35
CA ASN A 247 -2.55 4.49 -18.80
C ASN A 247 -3.04 3.42 -17.81
N ASN A 248 -2.13 2.79 -17.06
CA ASN A 248 -2.47 1.84 -16.01
C ASN A 248 -3.18 2.52 -14.82
N PHE A 249 -2.85 3.77 -14.51
CA PHE A 249 -3.51 4.53 -13.46
C PHE A 249 -4.93 4.92 -13.85
N VAL A 250 -5.15 5.40 -15.07
CA VAL A 250 -6.50 5.74 -15.56
C VAL A 250 -7.42 4.53 -15.48
N SER A 251 -6.97 3.36 -15.94
CA SER A 251 -7.77 2.13 -15.88
C SER A 251 -8.04 1.64 -14.46
N VAL A 252 -7.11 1.84 -13.51
CA VAL A 252 -7.31 1.49 -12.10
C VAL A 252 -8.27 2.44 -11.42
N THR A 253 -8.14 3.74 -11.66
CA THR A 253 -9.02 4.77 -11.08
C THR A 253 -10.48 4.55 -11.50
N VAL A 254 -10.73 4.24 -12.77
CA VAL A 254 -12.08 3.92 -13.27
C VAL A 254 -12.65 2.66 -12.58
N ARG A 255 -11.83 1.66 -12.29
CA ARG A 255 -12.29 0.44 -11.59
C ARG A 255 -12.67 0.69 -10.13
N GLN A 256 -12.00 1.64 -9.47
CA GLN A 256 -12.22 1.93 -8.05
C GLN A 256 -13.33 2.97 -7.83
N ASN A 257 -13.53 3.85 -8.79
CA ASN A 257 -14.60 4.83 -8.78
C ASN A 257 -15.28 4.88 -10.17
N PRO A 258 -16.32 4.08 -10.38
CA PRO A 258 -17.04 4.01 -11.67
C PRO A 258 -17.74 5.32 -12.07
N ASN A 259 -17.78 6.34 -11.17
CA ASN A 259 -18.38 7.64 -11.42
C ASN A 259 -17.34 8.72 -11.80
N LEU A 260 -16.07 8.36 -11.93
CA LEU A 260 -15.01 9.15 -12.55
C LEU A 260 -14.69 8.62 -13.94
#